data_d997e2962f1a96efd3e3eec69166218b
#
_entry.id   d997e2962f1a96efd3e3eec69166218b
#
_cell.length_a   1.000
_cell.length_b   1.000
_cell.length_c   1.000
_cell.angle_alpha   90.00
_cell.angle_beta   90.00
_cell.angle_gamma   90.00
#
_symmetry.space_group_name_H-M   'P 1'
#
loop_
_entity.id
_entity.type
_entity.pdbx_description
1 polymer ?
#
loop_
_entity_poly.entity_id
_entity_poly.type
_entity_poly.pdbx_seq_one_letter_code
_entity_poly.pdbx_strand_id
1 'polypeptide(L)'
;MRLNGWSLSDGFRIDERKFDFEVRTYKDKTELKNEIHKSFEKYIAEFDDIPESLKDTRAAEADRIPAENLAYQVGWMTQVLKWEDDERNGMDVKTPSELFKWNQLGELYQWFTDTYAHLSLTELKARLKENVARIDAMMDSMSEEELFQPHRRKWADDATQTAVWEVYKFIHVNTVAPFGTFRTKIRKWKKAAM
;
A
#
# COMPACT_ATOMS: atom_id res chain seq x y z
N MET A 1 17.87 31.34 2.62
CA MET A 1 18.40 29.99 2.92
C MET A 1 17.44 28.99 2.29
N ARG A 2 17.78 28.42 1.13
CA ARG A 2 16.90 27.49 0.40
C ARG A 2 17.08 26.12 1.00
N LEU A 3 16.06 25.61 1.67
CA LEU A 3 15.97 24.21 2.05
C LEU A 3 15.61 23.43 0.80
N ASN A 4 16.49 22.51 0.43
CA ASN A 4 16.40 21.68 -0.76
C ASN A 4 15.08 20.90 -0.76
N GLY A 5 14.30 21.13 -1.81
CA GLY A 5 12.98 20.65 -2.02
C GLY A 5 12.89 19.15 -2.23
N TRP A 6 12.43 18.48 -1.21
CA TRP A 6 11.63 17.27 -1.34
C TRP A 6 10.35 17.53 -0.56
N SER A 7 9.34 17.92 -1.31
CA SER A 7 7.98 18.07 -0.81
C SER A 7 7.48 16.70 -0.35
N LEU A 8 6.84 16.65 0.81
CA LEU A 8 6.09 15.51 1.34
C LEU A 8 4.97 15.02 0.38
N SER A 9 4.87 15.62 -0.79
CA SER A 9 3.90 15.35 -1.85
C SER A 9 4.33 14.28 -2.86
N ASP A 10 5.54 13.73 -2.78
CA ASP A 10 6.01 12.70 -3.73
C ASP A 10 5.70 11.26 -3.30
N GLY A 11 4.94 11.08 -2.23
CA GLY A 11 4.16 9.88 -1.97
C GLY A 11 2.95 9.90 -2.88
N PHE A 12 2.89 8.97 -3.81
CA PHE A 12 1.77 8.63 -4.68
C PHE A 12 0.67 9.70 -4.74
N ARG A 13 0.94 10.84 -5.38
CA ARG A 13 -0.13 11.71 -5.86
C ARG A 13 -0.83 10.89 -6.92
N ILE A 14 -2.09 10.57 -6.66
CA ILE A 14 -3.06 10.38 -7.71
C ILE A 14 -3.21 11.75 -8.39
N ASP A 15 -2.20 12.15 -9.19
CA ASP A 15 -2.32 13.24 -10.14
C ASP A 15 -3.18 12.69 -11.28
N GLU A 16 -4.41 13.13 -11.36
CA GLU A 16 -5.39 12.71 -12.36
C GLU A 16 -4.84 12.80 -13.79
N ARG A 17 -3.80 13.59 -14.02
CA ARG A 17 -3.09 13.73 -15.31
C ARG A 17 -2.01 12.65 -15.54
N LYS A 18 -1.73 11.81 -14.55
CA LYS A 18 -0.76 10.70 -14.60
C LYS A 18 -1.39 9.32 -14.46
N PHE A 19 -2.71 9.21 -14.49
CA PHE A 19 -3.45 7.95 -14.45
C PHE A 19 -3.43 7.16 -15.76
N ASP A 20 -2.62 7.55 -16.70
CA ASP A 20 -2.18 6.69 -17.79
C ASP A 20 -1.04 5.74 -17.34
N PHE A 21 -1.02 5.40 -16.05
CA PHE A 21 -0.25 4.27 -15.60
C PHE A 21 -0.95 3.03 -16.16
N GLU A 22 -0.34 2.41 -17.16
CA GLU A 22 -0.67 1.04 -17.53
C GLU A 22 -0.46 0.15 -16.30
N VAL A 23 -1.51 0.05 -15.47
CA VAL A 23 -1.53 -0.95 -14.41
C VAL A 23 -1.41 -2.29 -15.12
N ARG A 24 -0.40 -3.08 -14.72
CA ARG A 24 -0.19 -4.42 -15.28
C ARG A 24 -1.52 -5.18 -15.32
N THR A 25 -1.86 -5.71 -16.47
CA THR A 25 -3.00 -6.60 -16.63
C THR A 25 -2.64 -8.01 -16.19
N TYR A 26 -3.62 -8.72 -15.67
CA TYR A 26 -3.52 -10.12 -15.23
C TYR A 26 -4.52 -10.96 -16.00
N LYS A 27 -4.12 -12.18 -16.31
CA LYS A 27 -4.96 -13.13 -17.03
C LYS A 27 -6.18 -13.56 -16.20
N ASP A 28 -5.94 -13.76 -14.91
CA ASP A 28 -6.91 -14.28 -13.94
C ASP A 28 -6.48 -13.96 -12.51
N LYS A 29 -7.34 -14.28 -11.55
CA LYS A 29 -7.10 -14.14 -10.11
C LYS A 29 -5.83 -14.86 -9.66
N THR A 30 -5.56 -16.03 -10.21
CA THR A 30 -4.41 -16.85 -9.84
C THR A 30 -3.10 -16.15 -10.18
N GLU A 31 -3.01 -15.55 -11.37
CA GLU A 31 -1.82 -14.78 -11.76
C GLU A 31 -1.61 -13.57 -10.85
N LEU A 32 -2.66 -12.83 -10.52
CA LEU A 32 -2.59 -11.70 -9.60
C LEU A 32 -2.08 -12.15 -8.22
N LYS A 33 -2.66 -13.21 -7.64
CA LYS A 33 -2.24 -13.75 -6.34
C LYS A 33 -0.77 -14.18 -6.36
N ASN A 34 -0.35 -14.90 -7.37
CA ASN A 34 1.05 -15.33 -7.51
C ASN A 34 2.03 -14.15 -7.57
N GLU A 35 1.66 -13.07 -8.26
CA GLU A 35 2.53 -11.90 -8.34
C GLU A 35 2.54 -11.10 -7.02
N ILE A 36 1.43 -11.05 -6.29
CA ILE A 36 1.38 -10.48 -4.94
C ILE A 36 2.35 -11.23 -4.03
N HIS A 37 2.25 -12.56 -3.94
CA HIS A 37 3.13 -13.38 -3.09
C HIS A 37 4.59 -13.23 -3.47
N LYS A 38 4.91 -13.35 -4.76
CA LYS A 38 6.28 -13.19 -5.27
C LYS A 38 6.88 -11.83 -4.93
N SER A 39 6.09 -10.77 -5.04
CA SER A 39 6.52 -9.40 -4.73
C SER A 39 6.65 -9.19 -3.23
N PHE A 40 5.71 -9.72 -2.46
CA PHE A 40 5.70 -9.67 -1.01
C PHE A 40 6.91 -10.40 -0.40
N GLU A 41 7.17 -11.64 -0.81
CA GLU A 41 8.31 -12.42 -0.31
C GLU A 41 9.64 -11.70 -0.51
N LYS A 42 9.84 -11.13 -1.71
CA LYS A 42 11.05 -10.34 -2.00
C LYS A 42 11.16 -9.07 -1.17
N TYR A 43 10.03 -8.43 -0.87
CA TYR A 43 9.98 -7.22 -0.09
C TYR A 43 10.23 -7.49 1.39
N ILE A 44 9.49 -8.45 1.95
CA ILE A 44 9.54 -8.72 3.39
C ILE A 44 10.91 -9.29 3.84
N ALA A 45 11.56 -10.07 2.98
CA ALA A 45 12.89 -10.62 3.22
C ALA A 45 13.97 -9.54 3.40
N GLU A 46 13.77 -8.33 2.85
CA GLU A 46 14.73 -7.23 3.05
C GLU A 46 14.81 -6.74 4.50
N PHE A 47 13.87 -7.13 5.36
CA PHE A 47 13.84 -6.76 6.77
C PHE A 47 14.42 -7.84 7.71
N ASP A 48 14.81 -9.00 7.19
CA ASP A 48 15.25 -10.13 8.03
C ASP A 48 16.62 -9.89 8.68
N ASP A 49 17.48 -9.11 8.05
CA ASP A 49 18.81 -8.75 8.53
C ASP A 49 18.88 -7.37 9.20
N ILE A 50 17.73 -6.67 9.35
CA ILE A 50 17.68 -5.37 10.03
C ILE A 50 17.50 -5.59 11.54
N PRO A 51 18.49 -5.20 12.37
CA PRO A 51 18.34 -5.25 13.82
C PRO A 51 17.19 -4.36 14.31
N GLU A 52 16.44 -4.81 15.32
CA GLU A 52 15.34 -4.03 15.90
C GLU A 52 15.82 -2.66 16.42
N SER A 53 17.05 -2.57 16.90
CA SER A 53 17.66 -1.31 17.36
C SER A 53 17.83 -0.25 16.26
N LEU A 54 17.75 -0.65 15.00
CA LEU A 54 17.88 0.25 13.86
C LEU A 54 16.52 0.59 13.21
N LYS A 55 15.40 0.07 13.73
CA LYS A 55 14.08 0.26 13.12
C LYS A 55 13.69 1.72 12.93
N ASP A 56 14.13 2.60 13.84
CA ASP A 56 13.82 4.04 13.86
C ASP A 56 15.02 4.89 13.41
N THR A 57 16.07 4.28 12.88
CA THR A 57 17.28 4.99 12.45
C THR A 57 17.06 5.68 11.11
N ARG A 58 17.22 7.02 11.08
CA ARG A 58 17.14 7.82 9.85
C ARG A 58 18.49 7.77 9.12
N ALA A 59 18.45 7.46 7.83
CA ALA A 59 19.61 7.56 6.95
C ALA A 59 19.46 8.77 6.02
N ALA A 60 20.54 9.51 5.79
CA ALA A 60 20.52 10.80 5.07
C ALA A 60 19.96 10.72 3.64
N GLU A 61 20.14 9.56 2.99
CA GLU A 61 19.73 9.34 1.60
C GLU A 61 18.42 8.57 1.45
N ALA A 62 17.76 8.20 2.56
CA ALA A 62 16.53 7.46 2.56
C ALA A 62 15.36 8.33 2.99
N ASP A 63 14.26 8.25 2.26
CA ASP A 63 13.04 9.00 2.56
C ASP A 63 12.26 8.43 3.76
N ARG A 64 12.49 7.16 4.11
CA ARG A 64 11.80 6.46 5.20
C ARG A 64 12.74 5.58 6.01
N ILE A 65 12.49 5.51 7.32
CA ILE A 65 13.09 4.51 8.21
C ILE A 65 12.39 3.16 8.03
N PRO A 66 12.99 2.03 8.49
CA PRO A 66 12.39 0.70 8.35
C PRO A 66 10.96 0.60 8.90
N ALA A 67 10.70 1.16 10.09
CA ALA A 67 9.36 1.15 10.68
C ALA A 67 8.34 1.91 9.82
N GLU A 68 8.66 3.11 9.33
CA GLU A 68 7.79 3.89 8.43
C GLU A 68 7.54 3.17 7.10
N ASN A 69 8.53 2.45 6.60
CA ASN A 69 8.44 1.70 5.35
C ASN A 69 7.38 0.60 5.45
N LEU A 70 7.39 -0.18 6.54
CA LEU A 70 6.39 -1.21 6.81
C LEU A 70 5.03 -0.62 7.20
N ALA A 71 5.00 0.41 8.04
CA ALA A 71 3.77 1.08 8.49
C ALA A 71 2.92 1.58 7.32
N TYR A 72 3.55 2.14 6.30
CA TYR A 72 2.87 2.58 5.09
C TYR A 72 2.16 1.43 4.37
N GLN A 73 2.81 0.27 4.22
CA GLN A 73 2.22 -0.89 3.55
C GLN A 73 1.06 -1.48 4.38
N VAL A 74 1.26 -1.59 5.69
CA VAL A 74 0.20 -2.04 6.61
C VAL A 74 -1.01 -1.10 6.52
N GLY A 75 -0.77 0.22 6.54
CA GLY A 75 -1.82 1.23 6.48
C GLY A 75 -2.68 1.10 5.23
N TRP A 76 -2.08 1.12 4.05
CA TRP A 76 -2.84 1.05 2.80
C TRP A 76 -3.57 -0.27 2.60
N MET A 77 -2.95 -1.40 2.89
CA MET A 77 -3.64 -2.68 2.76
C MET A 77 -4.82 -2.78 3.74
N THR A 78 -4.68 -2.22 4.94
CA THR A 78 -5.79 -2.14 5.90
C THR A 78 -6.94 -1.29 5.36
N GLN A 79 -6.66 -0.16 4.68
CA GLN A 79 -7.72 0.66 4.08
C GLN A 79 -8.46 -0.11 2.97
N VAL A 80 -7.75 -0.76 2.05
CA VAL A 80 -8.38 -1.55 0.97
C VAL A 80 -9.28 -2.65 1.53
N LEU A 81 -8.81 -3.38 2.54
CA LEU A 81 -9.60 -4.41 3.22
C LEU A 81 -10.83 -3.81 3.90
N LYS A 82 -10.67 -2.66 4.56
CA LYS A 82 -11.79 -1.97 5.20
C LYS A 82 -12.84 -1.51 4.19
N TRP A 83 -12.45 -0.96 3.04
CA TRP A 83 -13.41 -0.54 2.02
C TRP A 83 -14.30 -1.70 1.55
N GLU A 84 -13.70 -2.87 1.30
CA GLU A 84 -14.45 -4.06 0.90
C GLU A 84 -15.34 -4.58 2.03
N ASP A 85 -14.83 -4.65 3.26
CA ASP A 85 -15.59 -5.10 4.41
C ASP A 85 -16.78 -4.17 4.70
N ASP A 86 -16.58 -2.85 4.64
CA ASP A 86 -17.63 -1.84 4.85
C ASP A 86 -18.73 -1.95 3.80
N GLU A 87 -18.39 -2.02 2.51
CA GLU A 87 -19.38 -2.15 1.43
C GLU A 87 -20.18 -3.45 1.55
N ARG A 88 -19.52 -4.57 1.85
CA ARG A 88 -20.21 -5.86 2.07
C ARG A 88 -21.18 -5.84 3.24
N ASN A 89 -20.87 -5.03 4.25
CA ASN A 89 -21.75 -4.85 5.40
C ASN A 89 -22.81 -3.75 5.20
N GLY A 90 -22.93 -3.20 3.99
CA GLY A 90 -23.89 -2.15 3.64
C GLY A 90 -23.61 -0.80 4.26
N MET A 91 -22.36 -0.56 4.68
CA MET A 91 -21.91 0.71 5.23
C MET A 91 -21.51 1.68 4.10
N ASP A 92 -21.61 2.99 4.38
CA ASP A 92 -21.14 4.02 3.46
C ASP A 92 -19.61 4.09 3.50
N VAL A 93 -18.98 3.67 2.42
CA VAL A 93 -17.52 3.62 2.33
C VAL A 93 -16.95 5.00 2.04
N LYS A 94 -15.96 5.42 2.82
CA LYS A 94 -15.22 6.67 2.62
C LYS A 94 -13.79 6.41 2.22
N THR A 95 -13.44 6.84 1.00
CA THR A 95 -12.09 6.72 0.48
C THR A 95 -11.36 8.09 0.52
N PRO A 96 -10.04 8.13 0.76
CA PRO A 96 -9.13 7.03 1.10
C PRO A 96 -9.30 6.52 2.54
N SER A 97 -9.96 7.27 3.43
CA SER A 97 -10.29 6.87 4.81
C SER A 97 -11.44 7.71 5.36
N GLU A 98 -11.96 7.33 6.53
CA GLU A 98 -12.99 8.11 7.22
C GLU A 98 -12.49 9.48 7.70
N LEU A 99 -11.19 9.58 7.99
CA LEU A 99 -10.59 10.77 8.61
C LEU A 99 -9.97 11.73 7.59
N PHE A 100 -9.53 11.23 6.44
CA PHE A 100 -8.76 12.01 5.47
C PHE A 100 -9.34 11.90 4.07
N LYS A 101 -9.20 12.98 3.31
CA LYS A 101 -9.59 13.06 1.88
C LYS A 101 -8.36 12.81 0.99
N TRP A 102 -8.59 12.56 -0.31
CA TRP A 102 -7.53 12.33 -1.29
C TRP A 102 -6.52 13.48 -1.43
N ASN A 103 -6.91 14.71 -1.13
CA ASN A 103 -6.00 15.85 -1.09
C ASN A 103 -5.23 16.00 0.23
N GLN A 104 -5.40 15.07 1.18
CA GLN A 104 -4.78 15.05 2.51
C GLN A 104 -3.91 13.78 2.70
N LEU A 105 -3.30 13.29 1.62
CA LEU A 105 -2.50 12.05 1.70
C LEU A 105 -1.26 12.19 2.60
N GLY A 106 -0.72 13.40 2.74
CA GLY A 106 0.39 13.65 3.68
C GLY A 106 0.00 13.36 5.11
N GLU A 107 -1.16 13.84 5.54
CA GLU A 107 -1.72 13.60 6.87
C GLU A 107 -2.10 12.13 7.07
N LEU A 108 -2.65 11.48 6.04
CA LEU A 108 -2.95 10.05 6.06
C LEU A 108 -1.67 9.21 6.25
N TYR A 109 -0.57 9.55 5.58
CA TYR A 109 0.70 8.84 5.73
C TYR A 109 1.32 9.05 7.12
N GLN A 110 1.20 10.27 7.66
CA GLN A 110 1.60 10.53 9.04
C GLN A 110 0.76 9.70 10.01
N TRP A 111 -0.55 9.63 9.78
CA TRP A 111 -1.43 8.81 10.60
C TRP A 111 -1.08 7.31 10.54
N PHE A 112 -0.68 6.78 9.38
CA PHE A 112 -0.16 5.41 9.29
C PHE A 112 1.11 5.24 10.13
N THR A 113 2.02 6.22 10.06
CA THR A 113 3.24 6.20 10.88
C THR A 113 2.92 6.23 12.36
N ASP A 114 2.08 7.14 12.82
CA ASP A 114 1.69 7.27 14.23
C ASP A 114 0.95 6.03 14.75
N THR A 115 0.15 5.39 13.87
CA THR A 115 -0.63 4.22 14.22
C THR A 115 0.21 2.94 14.30
N TYR A 116 1.22 2.79 13.45
CA TYR A 116 1.88 1.50 13.28
C TYR A 116 3.39 1.52 13.57
N ALA A 117 4.13 2.61 13.32
CA ALA A 117 5.59 2.58 13.40
C ALA A 117 6.16 2.41 14.82
N HIS A 118 5.32 2.54 15.87
CA HIS A 118 5.71 2.22 17.24
C HIS A 118 5.88 0.70 17.49
N LEU A 119 5.28 -0.13 16.65
CA LEU A 119 5.40 -1.59 16.72
C LEU A 119 6.84 -2.03 16.38
N SER A 120 7.23 -3.20 16.87
CA SER A 120 8.49 -3.84 16.45
C SER A 120 8.46 -4.26 14.99
N LEU A 121 9.63 -4.43 14.38
CA LEU A 121 9.73 -4.96 13.01
C LEU A 121 9.06 -6.34 12.89
N THR A 122 9.17 -7.17 13.93
CA THR A 122 8.51 -8.47 13.97
C THR A 122 6.98 -8.33 13.92
N GLU A 123 6.41 -7.43 14.71
CA GLU A 123 4.95 -7.19 14.73
C GLU A 123 4.47 -6.56 13.42
N LEU A 124 5.21 -5.61 12.86
CA LEU A 124 4.90 -5.00 11.56
C LEU A 124 4.91 -6.02 10.43
N LYS A 125 5.94 -6.89 10.40
CA LYS A 125 6.02 -8.00 9.43
C LYS A 125 4.84 -8.97 9.58
N ALA A 126 4.48 -9.31 10.82
CA ALA A 126 3.36 -10.20 11.10
C ALA A 126 2.02 -9.59 10.62
N ARG A 127 1.76 -8.30 10.92
CA ARG A 127 0.56 -7.59 10.43
C ARG A 127 0.50 -7.53 8.91
N LEU A 128 1.64 -7.26 8.28
CA LEU A 128 1.67 -7.20 6.83
C LEU A 128 1.40 -8.56 6.19
N LYS A 129 1.95 -9.63 6.77
CA LYS A 129 1.66 -11.02 6.36
C LYS A 129 0.19 -11.37 6.53
N GLU A 130 -0.41 -10.96 7.65
CA GLU A 130 -1.85 -11.12 7.89
C GLU A 130 -2.68 -10.37 6.84
N ASN A 131 -2.32 -9.11 6.53
CA ASN A 131 -3.02 -8.34 5.51
C ASN A 131 -2.92 -8.98 4.12
N VAL A 132 -1.77 -9.55 3.75
CA VAL A 132 -1.64 -10.32 2.49
C VAL A 132 -2.59 -11.51 2.48
N ALA A 133 -2.65 -12.29 3.56
CA ALA A 133 -3.57 -13.42 3.67
C ALA A 133 -5.05 -12.98 3.60
N ARG A 134 -5.39 -11.83 4.20
CA ARG A 134 -6.74 -11.26 4.11
C ARG A 134 -7.08 -10.76 2.70
N ILE A 135 -6.14 -10.16 1.98
CA ILE A 135 -6.30 -9.79 0.57
C ILE A 135 -6.55 -11.05 -0.28
N ASP A 136 -5.82 -12.13 -0.02
CA ASP A 136 -6.06 -13.42 -0.69
C ASP A 136 -7.47 -13.95 -0.43
N ALA A 137 -7.91 -13.96 0.82
CA ALA A 137 -9.26 -14.39 1.20
C ALA A 137 -10.35 -13.48 0.59
N MET A 138 -10.11 -12.17 0.55
CA MET A 138 -10.99 -11.20 -0.12
C MET A 138 -11.12 -11.54 -1.61
N MET A 139 -10.01 -11.76 -2.31
CA MET A 139 -10.03 -12.15 -3.72
C MET A 139 -10.70 -13.51 -3.93
N ASP A 140 -10.49 -14.49 -3.04
CA ASP A 140 -11.13 -15.81 -3.13
C ASP A 140 -12.66 -15.72 -3.01
N SER A 141 -13.16 -14.76 -2.24
CA SER A 141 -14.59 -14.51 -2.08
C SER A 141 -15.23 -13.75 -3.25
N MET A 142 -14.44 -13.21 -4.18
CA MET A 142 -14.89 -12.50 -5.39
C MET A 142 -14.90 -13.43 -6.60
N SER A 143 -15.85 -13.24 -7.50
CA SER A 143 -15.78 -13.83 -8.85
C SER A 143 -14.71 -13.12 -9.69
N GLU A 144 -14.31 -13.74 -10.81
CA GLU A 144 -13.43 -13.09 -11.81
C GLU A 144 -14.07 -11.79 -12.34
N GLU A 145 -15.38 -11.80 -12.52
CA GLU A 145 -16.13 -10.63 -12.97
C GLU A 145 -16.07 -9.48 -11.96
N GLU A 146 -16.21 -9.77 -10.66
CA GLU A 146 -16.12 -8.75 -9.60
C GLU A 146 -14.72 -8.14 -9.51
N LEU A 147 -13.68 -8.91 -9.79
CA LEU A 147 -12.29 -8.43 -9.76
C LEU A 147 -11.90 -7.65 -11.01
N PHE A 148 -12.28 -8.14 -12.19
CA PHE A 148 -11.69 -7.69 -13.47
C PHE A 148 -12.66 -6.91 -14.36
N GLN A 149 -13.92 -6.71 -13.94
CA GLN A 149 -14.84 -5.84 -14.66
C GLN A 149 -15.09 -4.55 -13.88
N PRO A 150 -15.27 -3.42 -14.58
CA PRO A 150 -15.56 -2.14 -13.94
C PRO A 150 -16.95 -2.15 -13.29
N HIS A 151 -17.18 -1.21 -12.38
CA HIS A 151 -18.47 -0.96 -11.73
C HIS A 151 -19.00 -2.14 -10.91
N ARG A 152 -18.09 -2.94 -10.32
CA ARG A 152 -18.46 -4.08 -9.47
C ARG A 152 -18.37 -3.78 -7.98
N ARG A 153 -17.75 -2.65 -7.62
CA ARG A 153 -17.71 -2.11 -6.26
C ARG A 153 -17.90 -0.61 -6.29
N LYS A 154 -18.85 -0.14 -5.51
CA LYS A 154 -19.13 1.29 -5.37
C LYS A 154 -17.90 2.01 -4.82
N TRP A 155 -17.20 1.41 -3.83
CA TRP A 155 -15.98 2.01 -3.28
C TRP A 155 -14.89 2.22 -4.33
N ALA A 156 -14.77 1.33 -5.30
CA ALA A 156 -13.80 1.46 -6.38
C ALA A 156 -14.18 2.61 -7.34
N ASP A 157 -15.47 2.75 -7.64
CA ASP A 157 -15.99 3.86 -8.46
C ASP A 157 -15.84 5.20 -7.73
N ASP A 158 -16.13 5.26 -6.45
CA ASP A 158 -16.06 6.48 -5.64
C ASP A 158 -14.61 6.91 -5.33
N ALA A 159 -13.64 5.98 -5.35
CA ALA A 159 -12.23 6.27 -5.09
C ALA A 159 -11.56 7.00 -6.25
N THR A 160 -12.14 6.97 -7.45
CA THR A 160 -11.64 7.67 -8.64
C THR A 160 -12.67 8.69 -9.11
N GLN A 161 -12.24 9.92 -9.43
CA GLN A 161 -13.19 10.96 -9.88
C GLN A 161 -13.51 10.85 -11.37
N THR A 162 -12.54 10.50 -12.18
CA THR A 162 -12.64 10.52 -13.66
C THR A 162 -12.26 9.21 -14.33
N ALA A 163 -11.42 8.41 -13.66
CA ALA A 163 -11.00 7.11 -14.17
C ALA A 163 -11.95 6.01 -13.70
N VAL A 164 -12.19 5.02 -14.55
CA VAL A 164 -12.92 3.80 -14.19
C VAL A 164 -11.90 2.71 -13.88
N TRP A 165 -11.87 2.28 -12.61
CA TRP A 165 -10.93 1.25 -12.18
C TRP A 165 -11.65 0.01 -11.67
N GLU A 166 -11.21 -1.12 -12.17
CA GLU A 166 -11.58 -2.43 -11.65
C GLU A 166 -10.89 -2.68 -10.30
N VAL A 167 -11.48 -3.51 -9.47
CA VAL A 167 -10.99 -3.82 -8.11
C VAL A 167 -9.55 -4.31 -8.12
N TYR A 168 -9.16 -5.14 -9.09
CA TYR A 168 -7.79 -5.67 -9.18
C TYR A 168 -6.72 -4.58 -9.30
N LYS A 169 -7.05 -3.43 -9.91
CA LYS A 169 -6.11 -2.31 -10.03
C LYS A 169 -5.81 -1.69 -8.68
N PHE A 170 -6.83 -1.54 -7.82
CA PHE A 170 -6.63 -1.09 -6.44
C PHE A 170 -5.79 -2.08 -5.64
N ILE A 171 -6.03 -3.38 -5.79
CA ILE A 171 -5.22 -4.42 -5.16
C ILE A 171 -3.77 -4.31 -5.64
N HIS A 172 -3.54 -4.22 -6.95
CA HIS A 172 -2.19 -4.11 -7.53
C HIS A 172 -1.42 -2.90 -7.00
N VAL A 173 -2.04 -1.70 -7.00
CA VAL A 173 -1.36 -0.46 -6.58
C VAL A 173 -1.16 -0.36 -5.07
N ASN A 174 -1.79 -1.23 -4.30
CA ASN A 174 -1.62 -1.32 -2.85
C ASN A 174 -0.86 -2.59 -2.40
N THR A 175 -0.38 -3.40 -3.35
CA THR A 175 0.40 -4.62 -3.08
C THR A 175 1.62 -4.72 -4.00
N VAL A 176 1.47 -5.23 -5.21
CA VAL A 176 2.58 -5.55 -6.15
C VAL A 176 3.46 -4.34 -6.43
N ALA A 177 2.86 -3.23 -6.84
CA ALA A 177 3.60 -2.03 -7.23
C ALA A 177 4.38 -1.41 -6.04
N PRO A 178 3.74 -1.19 -4.86
CA PRO A 178 4.47 -0.65 -3.73
C PRO A 178 5.48 -1.64 -3.13
N PHE A 179 5.24 -2.94 -3.12
CA PHE A 179 6.26 -3.90 -2.67
C PHE A 179 7.55 -3.76 -3.47
N GLY A 180 7.48 -3.59 -4.79
CA GLY A 180 8.65 -3.33 -5.63
C GLY A 180 9.33 -2.00 -5.31
N THR A 181 8.55 -0.93 -5.24
CA THR A 181 9.05 0.43 -4.98
C THR A 181 9.69 0.53 -3.59
N PHE A 182 9.00 0.05 -2.56
CA PHE A 182 9.46 0.15 -1.18
C PHE A 182 10.58 -0.84 -0.86
N ARG A 183 10.68 -1.95 -1.59
CA ARG A 183 11.87 -2.79 -1.58
C ARG A 183 13.12 -2.01 -2.03
N THR A 184 13.01 -1.23 -3.09
CA THR A 184 14.11 -0.39 -3.55
C THR A 184 14.49 0.66 -2.50
N LYS A 185 13.49 1.27 -1.83
CA LYS A 185 13.69 2.25 -0.77
C LYS A 185 14.41 1.66 0.46
N ILE A 186 13.97 0.49 0.95
CA ILE A 186 14.62 -0.14 2.11
C ILE A 186 16.03 -0.60 1.79
N ARG A 187 16.31 -1.09 0.58
CA ARG A 187 17.67 -1.42 0.15
C ARG A 187 18.58 -0.20 0.10
N LYS A 188 18.06 0.95 -0.31
CA LYS A 188 18.79 2.22 -0.26
C LYS A 188 19.11 2.61 1.18
N TRP A 189 18.13 2.47 2.08
CA TRP A 189 18.34 2.71 3.50
C TRP A 189 19.42 1.79 4.08
N LYS A 190 19.37 0.48 3.82
CA LYS A 190 20.39 -0.50 4.28
C LYS A 190 21.81 -0.10 3.88
N LYS A 191 22.01 0.32 2.63
CA LYS A 191 23.33 0.77 2.16
C LYS A 191 23.88 1.99 2.90
N ALA A 192 23.00 2.83 3.43
CA ALA A 192 23.38 4.07 4.10
C ALA A 192 23.48 3.93 5.63
N ALA A 193 22.82 2.91 6.22
CA ALA A 193 22.68 2.76 7.67
C ALA A 193 23.37 1.49 8.22
N MET A 194 23.69 0.54 7.36
CA MET A 194 24.36 -0.72 7.70
C MET A 194 25.66 -0.90 6.93
#